data_228a9f8b7b2df8d46f3b4682ad8e4033
#
_entry.id   228a9f8b7b2df8d46f3b4682ad8e4033
#
_cell.length_a   1.000
_cell.length_b   1.000
_cell.length_c   1.000
_cell.angle_alpha   90.00
_cell.angle_beta   90.00
_cell.angle_gamma   90.00
#
_symmetry.space_group_name_H-M   'P 1'
#
loop_
_entity.id
_entity.type
_entity.pdbx_description
1 polymer ?
#
loop_
_entity_poly.entity_id
_entity_poly.type
_entity_poly.pdbx_seq_one_letter_code
_entity_poly.pdbx_strand_id
1 'polypeptide(L)' 'ASATMRERIRKNLSELECKVLTAYLEGKSYQEMANELNRHVKSIDNALQRVKRKLERNLEGEEA' A
#
# COMPACT_ATOMS: atom_id res chain seq x y z
N ALA A 1 -12.35 -5.73 -20.56
CA ALA A 1 -12.39 -6.30 -19.22
C ALA A 1 -12.39 -5.20 -18.17
N SER A 2 -13.19 -5.38 -17.14
CA SER A 2 -13.24 -4.42 -16.05
C SER A 2 -11.94 -4.45 -15.25
N ALA A 3 -11.54 -3.30 -14.73
CA ALA A 3 -10.37 -3.22 -13.89
C ALA A 3 -10.59 -4.04 -12.62
N THR A 4 -9.57 -4.79 -12.24
CA THR A 4 -9.63 -5.57 -11.01
C THR A 4 -9.51 -4.62 -9.81
N MET A 5 -9.91 -5.10 -8.64
CA MET A 5 -9.74 -4.32 -7.42
C MET A 5 -8.27 -3.94 -7.21
N ARG A 6 -7.36 -4.85 -7.56
CA ARG A 6 -5.92 -4.58 -7.47
C ARG A 6 -5.52 -3.36 -8.31
N GLU A 7 -6.05 -3.27 -9.52
CA GLU A 7 -5.74 -2.14 -10.41
C GLU A 7 -6.32 -0.83 -9.90
N ARG A 8 -7.54 -0.87 -9.35
CA ARG A 8 -8.16 0.31 -8.75
C ARG A 8 -7.36 0.82 -7.57
N ILE A 9 -6.93 -0.08 -6.71
CA ILE A 9 -6.10 0.26 -5.57
C ILE A 9 -4.79 0.85 -6.04
N ARG A 10 -4.17 0.24 -7.04
CA ARG A 10 -2.90 0.71 -7.57
C ARG A 10 -2.99 2.14 -8.11
N LYS A 11 -4.09 2.50 -8.75
CA LYS A 11 -4.29 3.86 -9.28
C LYS A 11 -4.39 4.91 -8.19
N ASN A 12 -4.87 4.51 -7.01
CA ASN A 12 -5.06 5.43 -5.90
C ASN A 12 -3.85 5.51 -4.97
N LEU A 13 -2.84 4.67 -5.19
CA LEU A 13 -1.64 4.65 -4.37
C LEU A 13 -0.49 5.34 -5.08
N SER A 14 0.34 6.03 -4.29
CA SER A 14 1.58 6.60 -4.80
C SER A 14 2.56 5.46 -5.09
N GLU A 15 3.64 5.76 -5.81
CA GLU A 15 4.66 4.77 -6.12
C GLU A 15 5.24 4.14 -4.85
N LEU A 16 5.55 4.97 -3.85
CA LEU A 16 6.06 4.48 -2.59
C LEU A 16 5.05 3.58 -1.88
N GLU A 17 3.78 4.01 -1.86
CA GLU A 17 2.73 3.23 -1.22
C GLU A 17 2.55 1.86 -1.88
N CYS A 18 2.62 1.81 -3.20
CA CYS A 18 2.55 0.53 -3.92
C CYS A 18 3.70 -0.39 -3.55
N LYS A 19 4.91 0.14 -3.49
CA LYS A 19 6.09 -0.64 -3.14
C LYS A 19 5.99 -1.17 -1.72
N VAL A 20 5.55 -0.33 -0.80
CA VAL A 20 5.39 -0.73 0.60
C VAL A 20 4.34 -1.80 0.74
N LEU A 21 3.21 -1.65 0.07
CA LEU A 21 2.14 -2.64 0.12
C LEU A 21 2.61 -3.99 -0.44
N THR A 22 3.29 -3.96 -1.58
CA THR A 22 3.80 -5.18 -2.20
C THR A 22 4.75 -5.91 -1.26
N ALA A 23 5.69 -5.18 -0.66
CA ALA A 23 6.65 -5.77 0.26
C ALA A 23 5.96 -6.33 1.51
N TYR A 24 4.96 -5.62 2.01
CA TYR A 24 4.19 -6.08 3.15
C TYR A 24 3.49 -7.41 2.86
N LEU A 25 2.89 -7.52 1.69
CA LEU A 25 2.21 -8.76 1.28
C LEU A 25 3.19 -9.91 1.06
N GLU A 26 4.45 -9.59 0.77
CA GLU A 26 5.51 -10.60 0.65
C GLU A 26 6.02 -11.09 2.01
N GLY A 27 5.52 -10.52 3.09
CA GLY A 27 5.90 -10.92 4.43
C GLY A 27 7.16 -10.24 4.96
N LYS A 28 7.58 -9.15 4.35
CA LYS A 28 8.78 -8.43 4.79
C LYS A 28 8.49 -7.61 6.04
N SER A 29 9.50 -7.49 6.90
CA SER A 29 9.40 -6.66 8.09
C SER A 29 9.56 -5.18 7.72
N TYR A 30 9.17 -4.31 8.63
CA TYR A 30 9.34 -2.86 8.42
C TYR A 30 10.80 -2.51 8.18
N GLN A 31 11.70 -3.14 8.93
CA GLN A 31 13.13 -2.90 8.77
C GLN A 31 13.62 -3.32 7.39
N GLU A 32 13.18 -4.47 6.92
CA GLU A 32 13.54 -4.94 5.60
C GLU A 32 13.02 -3.99 4.50
N MET A 33 11.77 -3.54 4.65
CA MET A 33 11.20 -2.60 3.70
C MET A 33 11.95 -1.28 3.70
N ALA A 34 12.31 -0.80 4.88
CA ALA A 34 13.07 0.45 5.01
C ALA A 34 14.41 0.34 4.28
N ASN A 35 15.09 -0.78 4.45
CA ASN A 35 16.38 -1.00 3.78
C ASN A 35 16.24 -1.10 2.27
N GLU A 36 15.25 -1.85 1.80
CA GLU A 36 15.03 -2.02 0.36
C GLU A 36 14.65 -0.74 -0.35
N LEU A 37 13.78 0.04 0.29
CA LEU A 37 13.26 1.26 -0.32
C LEU A 37 14.10 2.48 0.04
N ASN A 38 15.16 2.28 0.81
CA ASN A 38 16.04 3.36 1.25
C ASN A 38 15.26 4.45 1.97
N ARG A 39 14.41 4.06 2.91
CA ARG A 39 13.56 4.94 3.71
C ARG A 39 13.70 4.59 5.18
N HIS A 40 13.25 5.50 6.04
CA HIS A 40 13.21 5.23 7.46
C HIS A 40 12.01 4.34 7.80
N VAL A 41 12.14 3.55 8.87
CA VAL A 41 11.04 2.69 9.33
C VAL A 41 9.77 3.51 9.58
N LYS A 42 9.91 4.70 10.13
CA LYS A 42 8.77 5.57 10.37
C LYS A 42 8.04 5.95 9.09
N SER A 43 8.78 6.19 8.02
CA SER A 43 8.18 6.48 6.72
C SER A 43 7.41 5.27 6.19
N ILE A 44 7.95 4.07 6.38
CA ILE A 44 7.29 2.84 5.97
C ILE A 44 5.97 2.68 6.74
N ASP A 45 6.00 2.90 8.05
CA ASP A 45 4.80 2.79 8.88
C ASP A 45 3.74 3.80 8.43
N ASN A 46 4.13 5.04 8.20
CA ASN A 46 3.20 6.07 7.73
C ASN A 46 2.60 5.71 6.37
N ALA A 47 3.41 5.19 5.46
CA ALA A 47 2.93 4.78 4.16
C ALA A 47 1.92 3.64 4.27
N LEU A 48 2.19 2.66 5.12
CA LEU A 48 1.25 1.56 5.33
C LEU A 48 -0.07 2.03 5.93
N GLN A 49 -0.03 2.99 6.83
CA GLN A 49 -1.26 3.54 7.40
C GLN A 49 -2.10 4.22 6.32
N ARG A 50 -1.45 4.95 5.43
CA ARG A 50 -2.16 5.58 4.31
C ARG A 50 -2.77 4.54 3.39
N VAL A 51 -2.01 3.49 3.10
CA VAL A 51 -2.50 2.39 2.27
C VAL A 51 -3.76 1.78 2.88
N LYS A 52 -3.72 1.50 4.18
CA LYS A 52 -4.87 0.91 4.87
C LYS A 52 -6.11 1.80 4.76
N ARG A 53 -5.95 3.10 4.95
CA ARG A 53 -7.05 4.04 4.82
C ARG A 53 -7.64 4.05 3.42
N LYS A 54 -6.78 4.02 2.41
CA LYS A 54 -7.21 4.03 1.02
C LYS A 54 -7.93 2.73 0.66
N LEU A 55 -7.48 1.60 1.19
CA LEU A 55 -8.14 0.33 0.99
C LEU A 55 -9.54 0.34 1.62
N GLU A 56 -9.67 0.86 2.82
CA GLU A 56 -10.94 0.95 3.48
C GLU A 56 -11.93 1.82 2.69
N ARG A 57 -11.46 2.94 2.17
CA ARG A 57 -12.29 3.82 1.34
C ARG A 57 -12.78 3.13 0.08
N ASN A 58 -11.91 2.37 -0.57
CA ASN A 58 -12.27 1.67 -1.79
C ASN A 58 -13.33 0.61 -1.51
N LEU A 59 -13.20 -0.11 -0.40
CA LEU A 59 -14.17 -1.11 -0.01
C LEU A 59 -15.53 -0.48 0.29
N GLU A 60 -15.53 0.63 1.01
CA GLU A 60 -16.75 1.36 1.32
C GLU A 60 -17.42 1.88 0.05
N GLY A 61 -16.63 2.38 -0.88
CA GLY A 61 -17.15 2.87 -2.14
C GLY A 61 -17.80 1.78 -2.98
N GLU A 62 -17.30 0.57 -2.91
CA GLU A 62 -17.86 -0.54 -3.65
C GLU A 62 -19.18 -1.03 -3.07
N GLU A 63 -19.37 -0.88 -1.78
CA GLU A 63 -20.59 -1.31 -1.10
C GLU A 63 -21.74 -0.35 -1.30
N ALA A 64 -21.45 0.86 -1.68
CA ALA A 64 -22.46 1.91 -1.85
C ALA A 64 -23.37 1.73 -3.08
#